data_0fef2e7a41b557ff03e3527a98587be0
#
_entry.id   0fef2e7a41b557ff03e3527a98587be0
#
_cell.length_a   1.000
_cell.length_b   1.000
_cell.length_c   1.000
_cell.angle_alpha   90.00
_cell.angle_beta   90.00
_cell.angle_gamma   90.00
#
_symmetry.space_group_name_H-M   'P 1'
#
loop_
_entity.id
_entity.type
_entity.pdbx_description
1 polymer ?
#
loop_
_entity_poly.entity_id
_entity_poly.type
_entity_poly.pdbx_seq_one_letter_code
_entity_poly.pdbx_strand_id
1 'polypeptide(L)'
;MALLKIDFYSTYLKRNVMLTAVVPADKMDGNKLAKRRRGPYRTVYLLHGLFGQDADWIDRTHVVETAEARDLVVIMPSGEDGLYLNKPEIDEWHGKFISEELVDFTRRLLPLSAKREDTALAGISIGAYTAVINGLLRPDRFGSIIALSGAFMRDRVLEAVESHSPRKRRYYERFFGDLDTVLGTDKDYVALAQRFRDNQELEKPRFYAACGEADNLCQTNRDFVKLFRDCGFDVTYHEPDIGAHEWPFWNAWIDCALDWYAPGEMHPSSADVDYTALTSLRPQQQQG
;
A
#
# COMPACT_ATOMS: atom_id res chain seq x y z
N MET A 1 13.72 17.29 0.73
CA MET A 1 13.19 16.23 1.65
C MET A 1 14.32 15.51 2.34
N ALA A 2 14.25 15.33 3.64
CA ALA A 2 15.22 14.49 4.35
C ALA A 2 14.87 13.02 4.13
N LEU A 3 15.86 12.23 3.72
CA LEU A 3 15.76 10.77 3.59
C LEU A 3 16.42 10.12 4.81
N LEU A 4 15.66 9.31 5.55
CA LEU A 4 16.14 8.60 6.73
C LEU A 4 16.09 7.08 6.47
N LYS A 5 17.20 6.39 6.77
CA LYS A 5 17.21 4.93 6.91
C LYS A 5 17.25 4.59 8.39
N ILE A 6 16.29 3.83 8.84
CA ILE A 6 16.09 3.54 10.26
C ILE A 6 16.09 2.04 10.44
N ASP A 7 16.97 1.57 11.32
CA ASP A 7 17.01 0.18 11.80
C ASP A 7 16.56 0.18 13.25
N PHE A 8 15.56 -0.66 13.59
CA PHE A 8 15.08 -0.78 14.96
C PHE A 8 14.64 -2.19 15.27
N TYR A 9 14.67 -2.56 16.55
CA TYR A 9 14.24 -3.89 17.01
C TYR A 9 12.72 -3.94 17.09
N SER A 10 12.11 -4.84 16.29
CA SER A 10 10.69 -5.14 16.36
C SER A 10 10.42 -6.22 17.41
N THR A 11 9.50 -5.93 18.31
CA THR A 11 9.05 -6.88 19.34
C THR A 11 8.11 -7.94 18.78
N TYR A 12 7.33 -7.58 17.75
CA TYR A 12 6.44 -8.52 17.06
C TYR A 12 7.18 -9.48 16.13
N LEU A 13 8.30 -9.01 15.52
CA LEU A 13 9.10 -9.82 14.60
C LEU A 13 10.36 -10.41 15.27
N LYS A 14 10.65 -9.98 16.51
CA LYS A 14 11.78 -10.46 17.34
C LYS A 14 13.15 -10.32 16.65
N ARG A 15 13.29 -9.30 15.82
CA ARG A 15 14.51 -8.99 15.07
C ARG A 15 14.58 -7.51 14.73
N ASN A 16 15.75 -7.07 14.26
CA ASN A 16 15.88 -5.77 13.65
C ASN A 16 15.14 -5.73 12.32
N VAL A 17 14.53 -4.59 12.04
CA VAL A 17 13.80 -4.30 10.81
C VAL A 17 14.23 -2.96 10.26
N MET A 18 14.33 -2.89 8.94
CA MET A 18 14.70 -1.69 8.22
C MET A 18 13.47 -0.96 7.71
N LEU A 19 13.49 0.35 7.79
CA LEU A 19 12.55 1.20 7.06
C LEU A 19 13.28 2.40 6.43
N THR A 20 12.74 2.86 5.31
CA THR A 20 13.12 4.15 4.72
C THR A 20 11.99 5.15 4.95
N ALA A 21 12.34 6.37 5.40
CA ALA A 21 11.36 7.43 5.61
C ALA A 21 11.75 8.69 4.83
N VAL A 22 10.77 9.31 4.19
CA VAL A 22 10.89 10.61 3.52
C VAL A 22 10.15 11.62 4.40
N VAL A 23 10.88 12.65 4.87
CA VAL A 23 10.36 13.63 5.82
C VAL A 23 10.57 15.05 5.27
N PRO A 24 9.54 15.90 5.24
CA PRO A 24 9.67 17.26 4.73
C PRO A 24 10.36 18.19 5.75
N ALA A 25 11.59 17.91 6.14
CA ALA A 25 12.32 18.65 7.16
C ALA A 25 13.22 19.78 6.63
N ASP A 26 13.62 19.69 5.37
CA ASP A 26 14.67 20.50 4.74
C ASP A 26 14.28 21.18 3.42
N LYS A 27 12.97 21.36 3.16
CA LYS A 27 12.48 22.03 1.95
C LYS A 27 13.01 23.46 1.87
N MET A 28 13.45 23.85 0.74
CA MET A 28 13.98 25.18 0.46
C MET A 28 12.91 26.05 -0.18
N ASP A 29 12.90 27.32 0.21
CA ASP A 29 12.19 28.41 -0.45
C ASP A 29 13.24 29.42 -0.93
N GLY A 30 13.61 29.28 -2.21
CA GLY A 30 14.81 29.93 -2.75
C GLY A 30 16.06 29.45 -2.00
N ASN A 31 16.84 30.36 -1.45
CA ASN A 31 18.08 30.06 -0.72
C ASN A 31 17.91 29.95 0.80
N LYS A 32 16.68 29.84 1.30
CA LYS A 32 16.38 29.74 2.74
C LYS A 32 15.55 28.50 3.00
N LEU A 33 15.72 27.93 4.20
CA LEU A 33 14.78 26.93 4.67
C LEU A 33 13.38 27.54 4.75
N ALA A 34 12.42 26.89 4.10
CA ALA A 34 11.04 27.34 4.12
C ALA A 34 10.55 27.46 5.59
N LYS A 35 9.78 28.50 5.88
CA LYS A 35 9.05 28.60 7.15
C LYS A 35 7.96 27.53 7.16
N ARG A 36 8.30 26.35 7.60
CA ARG A 36 7.44 25.19 7.48
C ARG A 36 6.58 24.95 8.71
N ARG A 37 5.47 24.26 8.42
CA ARG A 37 4.70 23.54 9.43
C ARG A 37 5.64 22.53 10.12
N ARG A 38 5.82 22.70 11.43
CA ARG A 38 6.64 21.76 12.24
C ARG A 38 5.87 20.49 12.62
N GLY A 39 4.95 20.03 11.74
CA GLY A 39 4.02 18.96 12.02
C GLY A 39 2.74 19.45 12.78
N PRO A 40 1.88 18.54 13.23
CA PRO A 40 1.94 17.13 12.89
C PRO A 40 1.69 16.90 11.41
N TYR A 41 2.50 16.02 10.79
CA TYR A 41 2.42 15.70 9.37
C TYR A 41 1.42 14.57 9.10
N ARG A 42 0.72 14.65 7.97
CA ARG A 42 0.03 13.49 7.39
C ARG A 42 1.06 12.44 7.00
N THR A 43 0.68 11.16 7.11
CA THR A 43 1.60 10.06 6.90
C THR A 43 1.00 8.99 5.99
N VAL A 44 1.83 8.49 5.10
CA VAL A 44 1.52 7.30 4.29
C VAL A 44 2.52 6.20 4.64
N TYR A 45 2.02 5.06 5.08
CA TYR A 45 2.78 3.82 5.20
C TYR A 45 2.67 3.10 3.87
N LEU A 46 3.78 3.01 3.12
CA LEU A 46 3.80 2.60 1.72
C LEU A 46 4.51 1.25 1.55
N LEU A 47 3.73 0.21 1.28
CA LEU A 47 4.17 -1.18 1.24
C LEU A 47 4.65 -1.56 -0.16
N HIS A 48 5.79 -2.25 -0.23
CA HIS A 48 6.29 -2.82 -1.49
C HIS A 48 5.53 -4.08 -1.92
N GLY A 49 5.75 -4.53 -3.15
CA GLY A 49 5.23 -5.79 -3.67
C GLY A 49 6.05 -7.01 -3.25
N LEU A 50 5.72 -8.17 -3.81
CA LEU A 50 6.46 -9.42 -3.58
C LEU A 50 7.93 -9.25 -4.01
N PHE A 51 8.85 -9.78 -3.21
CA PHE A 51 10.31 -9.68 -3.40
C PHE A 51 10.88 -8.26 -3.37
N GLY A 52 10.10 -7.29 -2.91
CA GLY A 52 10.54 -5.90 -2.78
C GLY A 52 11.22 -5.59 -1.44
N GLN A 53 11.61 -4.33 -1.29
CA GLN A 53 12.29 -3.81 -0.11
C GLN A 53 11.91 -2.35 0.17
N ASP A 54 12.37 -1.81 1.28
CA ASP A 54 12.09 -0.44 1.73
C ASP A 54 12.57 0.66 0.77
N ALA A 55 13.56 0.37 -0.09
CA ALA A 55 14.11 1.33 -1.04
C ALA A 55 13.38 1.34 -2.40
N ASP A 56 12.58 0.35 -2.73
CA ASP A 56 12.02 0.20 -4.08
C ASP A 56 11.24 1.43 -4.57
N TRP A 57 10.46 2.06 -3.69
CA TRP A 57 9.70 3.23 -4.04
C TRP A 57 10.58 4.46 -4.32
N ILE A 58 11.69 4.60 -3.58
CA ILE A 58 12.67 5.67 -3.79
C ILE A 58 13.41 5.46 -5.11
N ASP A 59 13.82 4.21 -5.38
CA ASP A 59 14.71 3.90 -6.51
C ASP A 59 13.96 3.87 -7.85
N ARG A 60 12.62 3.70 -7.81
CA ARG A 60 11.83 3.40 -9.01
C ARG A 60 10.72 4.40 -9.29
N THR A 61 10.51 5.40 -8.42
CA THR A 61 9.41 6.37 -8.55
C THR A 61 9.84 7.77 -8.14
N HIS A 62 8.96 8.74 -8.40
CA HIS A 62 9.11 10.14 -7.95
C HIS A 62 8.43 10.38 -6.60
N VAL A 63 8.33 9.35 -5.74
CA VAL A 63 7.62 9.45 -4.44
C VAL A 63 8.19 10.54 -3.53
N VAL A 64 9.49 10.84 -3.65
CA VAL A 64 10.15 11.88 -2.86
C VAL A 64 9.62 13.26 -3.23
N GLU A 65 9.63 13.58 -4.52
CA GLU A 65 9.13 14.85 -5.07
C GLU A 65 7.62 14.99 -4.81
N THR A 66 6.89 13.91 -5.01
CA THR A 66 5.45 13.84 -4.77
C THR A 66 5.10 14.11 -3.30
N ALA A 67 5.83 13.50 -2.38
CA ALA A 67 5.67 13.73 -0.94
C ALA A 67 6.08 15.15 -0.54
N GLU A 68 7.14 15.67 -1.16
CA GLU A 68 7.60 17.04 -0.90
C GLU A 68 6.56 18.08 -1.30
N ALA A 69 5.94 17.93 -2.46
CA ALA A 69 4.92 18.85 -2.94
C ALA A 69 3.70 18.96 -2.00
N ARG A 70 3.44 17.88 -1.24
CA ARG A 70 2.24 17.75 -0.38
C ARG A 70 2.51 17.84 1.12
N ASP A 71 3.75 18.14 1.52
CA ASP A 71 4.17 18.11 2.93
C ASP A 71 3.82 16.80 3.66
N LEU A 72 3.99 15.67 2.96
CA LEU A 72 3.73 14.34 3.47
C LEU A 72 4.97 13.70 4.06
N VAL A 73 4.79 12.88 5.08
CA VAL A 73 5.77 11.88 5.50
C VAL A 73 5.38 10.54 4.87
N VAL A 74 6.33 9.90 4.19
CA VAL A 74 6.16 8.56 3.63
C VAL A 74 7.09 7.61 4.36
N ILE A 75 6.52 6.53 4.92
CA ILE A 75 7.22 5.47 5.65
C ILE A 75 7.16 4.20 4.83
N MET A 76 8.31 3.69 4.44
CA MET A 76 8.45 2.50 3.60
C MET A 76 9.18 1.41 4.39
N PRO A 77 8.46 0.47 5.02
CA PRO A 77 9.08 -0.64 5.75
C PRO A 77 9.56 -1.71 4.79
N SER A 78 10.63 -2.43 5.17
CA SER A 78 10.95 -3.71 4.55
C SER A 78 10.04 -4.79 5.12
N GLY A 79 9.26 -5.44 4.27
CA GLY A 79 8.36 -6.54 4.65
C GLY A 79 8.98 -7.91 4.47
N GLU A 80 10.17 -7.97 3.88
CA GLU A 80 10.83 -9.20 3.48
C GLU A 80 9.85 -10.15 2.75
N ASP A 81 9.91 -11.45 3.00
CA ASP A 81 8.97 -12.44 2.43
C ASP A 81 7.67 -12.60 3.25
N GLY A 82 7.48 -11.82 4.32
CA GLY A 82 6.40 -12.01 5.30
C GLY A 82 5.02 -11.54 4.87
N LEU A 83 4.88 -10.86 3.73
CA LEU A 83 3.63 -10.32 3.18
C LEU A 83 2.79 -9.50 4.16
N TYR A 84 3.36 -9.00 5.22
CA TYR A 84 2.67 -8.17 6.23
C TYR A 84 1.37 -8.78 6.79
N LEU A 85 1.25 -10.12 6.80
CA LEU A 85 0.15 -10.86 7.40
C LEU A 85 0.61 -11.59 8.67
N ASN A 86 -0.28 -11.74 9.62
CA ASN A 86 0.00 -12.52 10.81
C ASN A 86 0.00 -14.02 10.51
N LYS A 87 1.02 -14.72 11.01
CA LYS A 87 1.14 -16.19 10.97
C LYS A 87 1.39 -16.68 12.41
N PRO A 88 0.33 -16.75 13.22
CA PRO A 88 0.46 -17.12 14.63
C PRO A 88 1.02 -18.52 14.85
N GLU A 89 0.86 -19.44 13.90
CA GLU A 89 1.36 -20.80 13.92
C GLU A 89 2.91 -20.90 13.95
N ILE A 90 3.59 -19.85 13.47
CA ILE A 90 5.06 -19.72 13.51
C ILE A 90 5.52 -18.50 14.29
N ASP A 91 4.61 -17.88 15.07
CA ASP A 91 4.87 -16.69 15.88
C ASP A 91 5.40 -15.47 15.10
N GLU A 92 4.96 -15.31 13.84
CA GLU A 92 5.22 -14.17 12.99
C GLU A 92 4.01 -13.21 12.93
N TRP A 93 4.19 -11.99 13.41
CA TRP A 93 3.11 -11.00 13.58
C TRP A 93 3.29 -9.78 12.66
N HIS A 94 3.56 -10.01 11.38
CA HIS A 94 3.81 -8.93 10.41
C HIS A 94 2.64 -7.94 10.27
N GLY A 95 1.40 -8.40 10.39
CA GLY A 95 0.23 -7.51 10.37
C GLY A 95 0.21 -6.57 11.57
N LYS A 96 0.48 -7.08 12.78
CA LYS A 96 0.61 -6.24 13.99
C LYS A 96 1.82 -5.32 13.92
N PHE A 97 2.92 -5.80 13.36
CA PHE A 97 4.09 -4.96 13.12
C PHE A 97 3.71 -3.71 12.29
N ILE A 98 3.06 -3.89 11.13
CA ILE A 98 2.68 -2.79 10.25
C ILE A 98 1.60 -1.89 10.86
N SER A 99 0.56 -2.48 11.43
CA SER A 99 -0.63 -1.73 11.82
C SER A 99 -0.57 -1.16 13.24
N GLU A 100 0.35 -1.64 14.07
CA GLU A 100 0.50 -1.23 15.47
C GLU A 100 1.92 -0.71 15.75
N GLU A 101 2.92 -1.59 15.79
CA GLU A 101 4.26 -1.26 16.27
C GLU A 101 4.95 -0.20 15.42
N LEU A 102 4.92 -0.35 14.09
CA LEU A 102 5.51 0.62 13.16
C LEU A 102 4.87 2.00 13.29
N VAL A 103 3.54 2.05 13.40
CA VAL A 103 2.80 3.31 13.57
C VAL A 103 3.18 3.97 14.90
N ASP A 104 3.20 3.21 16.00
CA ASP A 104 3.52 3.73 17.33
C ASP A 104 4.99 4.14 17.42
N PHE A 105 5.91 3.36 16.82
CA PHE A 105 7.33 3.68 16.77
C PHE A 105 7.59 4.98 16.01
N THR A 106 7.05 5.10 14.80
CA THR A 106 7.29 6.28 13.95
C THR A 106 6.63 7.54 14.50
N ARG A 107 5.46 7.43 15.16
CA ARG A 107 4.83 8.55 15.87
C ARG A 107 5.62 9.03 17.10
N ARG A 108 6.36 8.15 17.78
CA ARG A 108 7.28 8.55 18.84
C ARG A 108 8.54 9.24 18.31
N LEU A 109 8.99 8.84 17.14
CA LEU A 109 10.26 9.31 16.55
C LEU A 109 10.09 10.60 15.74
N LEU A 110 8.99 10.74 15.02
CA LEU A 110 8.74 11.80 14.07
C LEU A 110 7.46 12.60 14.45
N PRO A 111 7.35 13.87 14.07
CA PRO A 111 6.19 14.70 14.39
C PRO A 111 4.98 14.37 13.50
N LEU A 112 4.47 13.15 13.59
CA LEU A 112 3.35 12.63 12.81
C LEU A 112 2.01 12.91 13.49
N SER A 113 0.96 13.11 12.68
CA SER A 113 -0.41 13.19 13.18
C SER A 113 -0.86 11.85 13.79
N ALA A 114 -1.56 11.93 14.91
CA ALA A 114 -2.19 10.77 15.53
C ALA A 114 -3.60 10.48 14.99
N LYS A 115 -4.14 11.38 14.18
CA LYS A 115 -5.48 11.26 13.63
C LYS A 115 -5.54 10.21 12.53
N ARG A 116 -6.62 9.42 12.52
CA ARG A 116 -6.82 8.39 11.48
C ARG A 116 -6.96 8.98 10.08
N GLU A 117 -7.64 10.11 9.95
CA GLU A 117 -7.84 10.84 8.69
C GLU A 117 -6.55 11.38 8.10
N ASP A 118 -5.52 11.56 8.92
CA ASP A 118 -4.18 11.98 8.53
C ASP A 118 -3.21 10.80 8.34
N THR A 119 -3.72 9.56 8.36
CA THR A 119 -2.90 8.35 8.26
C THR A 119 -3.45 7.43 7.18
N ALA A 120 -2.63 7.13 6.19
CA ALA A 120 -2.97 6.20 5.10
C ALA A 120 -2.07 4.97 5.11
N LEU A 121 -2.63 3.85 4.68
CA LEU A 121 -1.89 2.62 4.37
C LEU A 121 -1.99 2.36 2.86
N ALA A 122 -0.87 2.22 2.19
CA ALA A 122 -0.78 2.14 0.74
C ALA A 122 0.12 0.99 0.30
N GLY A 123 -0.05 0.50 -0.92
CA GLY A 123 0.88 -0.48 -1.48
C GLY A 123 0.58 -0.88 -2.91
N ILE A 124 1.50 -1.67 -3.46
CA ILE A 124 1.37 -2.30 -4.79
C ILE A 124 1.21 -3.80 -4.68
N SER A 125 0.50 -4.41 -5.63
CA SER A 125 0.43 -5.86 -5.77
C SER A 125 0.00 -6.53 -4.46
N ILE A 126 0.84 -7.39 -3.89
CA ILE A 126 0.58 -8.02 -2.59
C ILE A 126 0.64 -7.01 -1.43
N GLY A 127 1.44 -5.94 -1.54
CA GLY A 127 1.43 -4.83 -0.59
C GLY A 127 0.09 -4.10 -0.56
N ALA A 128 -0.59 -3.98 -1.71
CA ALA A 128 -1.95 -3.45 -1.80
C ALA A 128 -2.97 -4.36 -1.10
N TYR A 129 -2.89 -5.68 -1.35
CA TYR A 129 -3.72 -6.66 -0.65
C TYR A 129 -3.58 -6.52 0.87
N THR A 130 -2.35 -6.48 1.36
CA THR A 130 -2.07 -6.43 2.80
C THR A 130 -2.36 -5.06 3.41
N ALA A 131 -2.28 -3.97 2.62
CA ALA A 131 -2.77 -2.65 3.02
C ALA A 131 -4.28 -2.68 3.27
N VAL A 132 -5.06 -3.34 2.40
CA VAL A 132 -6.49 -3.53 2.59
C VAL A 132 -6.79 -4.32 3.86
N ILE A 133 -6.13 -5.47 4.06
CA ILE A 133 -6.32 -6.31 5.25
C ILE A 133 -6.03 -5.52 6.54
N ASN A 134 -4.82 -4.97 6.64
CA ASN A 134 -4.39 -4.28 7.87
C ASN A 134 -5.17 -2.98 8.12
N GLY A 135 -5.56 -2.26 7.06
CA GLY A 135 -6.38 -1.07 7.17
C GLY A 135 -7.81 -1.37 7.67
N LEU A 136 -8.41 -2.49 7.22
CA LEU A 136 -9.72 -2.94 7.71
C LEU A 136 -9.66 -3.51 9.13
N LEU A 137 -8.54 -4.10 9.53
CA LEU A 137 -8.35 -4.58 10.91
C LEU A 137 -8.14 -3.44 11.90
N ARG A 138 -7.60 -2.31 11.44
CA ARG A 138 -7.31 -1.14 12.29
C ARG A 138 -7.89 0.15 11.70
N PRO A 139 -9.24 0.21 11.52
CA PRO A 139 -9.91 1.41 11.00
C PRO A 139 -9.79 2.61 11.95
N ASP A 140 -9.49 2.35 13.22
CA ASP A 140 -9.16 3.36 14.22
C ASP A 140 -7.86 4.11 13.94
N ARG A 141 -6.95 3.52 13.15
CA ARG A 141 -5.64 4.07 12.83
C ARG A 141 -5.52 4.62 11.41
N PHE A 142 -6.22 4.00 10.45
CA PHE A 142 -6.11 4.32 9.03
C PHE A 142 -7.45 4.82 8.48
N GLY A 143 -7.50 6.09 8.09
CA GLY A 143 -8.68 6.70 7.45
C GLY A 143 -8.70 6.55 5.94
N SER A 144 -7.56 6.19 5.33
CA SER A 144 -7.44 6.02 3.87
C SER A 144 -6.61 4.79 3.54
N ILE A 145 -7.00 4.06 2.50
CA ILE A 145 -6.29 2.89 1.98
C ILE A 145 -6.08 3.09 0.48
N ILE A 146 -4.85 2.87 0.01
CA ILE A 146 -4.46 3.00 -1.39
C ILE A 146 -3.97 1.64 -1.90
N ALA A 147 -4.61 1.14 -2.95
CA ALA A 147 -4.32 -0.16 -3.54
C ALA A 147 -4.00 -0.02 -5.04
N LEU A 148 -2.72 -0.14 -5.42
CA LEU A 148 -2.30 -0.11 -6.81
C LEU A 148 -2.03 -1.53 -7.31
N SER A 149 -2.69 -1.95 -8.41
CA SER A 149 -2.57 -3.30 -8.98
C SER A 149 -2.71 -4.40 -7.92
N GLY A 150 -3.74 -4.34 -7.09
CA GLY A 150 -3.88 -5.20 -5.91
C GLY A 150 -3.95 -6.68 -6.24
N ALA A 151 -3.10 -7.49 -5.60
CA ALA A 151 -3.10 -8.94 -5.75
C ALA A 151 -4.16 -9.59 -4.84
N PHE A 152 -5.44 -9.40 -5.17
CA PHE A 152 -6.58 -9.94 -4.41
C PHE A 152 -6.74 -11.44 -4.69
N MET A 153 -5.93 -12.27 -4.02
CA MET A 153 -5.68 -13.69 -4.36
C MET A 153 -6.66 -14.68 -3.72
N ARG A 154 -7.80 -14.23 -3.20
CA ARG A 154 -8.77 -15.11 -2.52
C ARG A 154 -9.14 -16.34 -3.37
N ASP A 155 -9.47 -16.13 -4.63
CA ASP A 155 -9.86 -17.22 -5.52
C ASP A 155 -8.72 -18.19 -5.83
N ARG A 156 -7.48 -17.68 -5.93
CA ARG A 156 -6.29 -18.53 -6.09
C ARG A 156 -6.00 -19.37 -4.83
N VAL A 157 -6.30 -18.85 -3.65
CA VAL A 157 -6.22 -19.61 -2.39
C VAL A 157 -7.29 -20.71 -2.39
N LEU A 158 -8.53 -20.39 -2.77
CA LEU A 158 -9.61 -21.37 -2.94
C LEU A 158 -9.20 -22.49 -3.90
N GLU A 159 -8.72 -22.14 -5.09
CA GLU A 159 -8.23 -23.11 -6.07
C GLU A 159 -7.08 -23.98 -5.51
N ALA A 160 -6.21 -23.40 -4.70
CA ALA A 160 -5.11 -24.15 -4.11
C ALA A 160 -5.60 -25.19 -3.09
N VAL A 161 -6.62 -24.83 -2.30
CA VAL A 161 -7.28 -25.75 -1.36
C VAL A 161 -8.00 -26.86 -2.11
N GLU A 162 -8.81 -26.52 -3.12
CA GLU A 162 -9.63 -27.47 -3.88
C GLU A 162 -8.83 -28.40 -4.83
N SER A 163 -7.74 -27.89 -5.39
CA SER A 163 -6.97 -28.62 -6.40
C SER A 163 -6.24 -29.85 -5.88
N HIS A 164 -6.17 -30.05 -4.57
CA HIS A 164 -5.40 -31.12 -3.91
C HIS A 164 -3.92 -31.18 -4.37
N SER A 165 -3.39 -30.11 -5.00
CA SER A 165 -2.01 -30.02 -5.45
C SER A 165 -1.07 -29.62 -4.32
N PRO A 166 -0.18 -30.51 -3.82
CA PRO A 166 0.74 -30.16 -2.75
C PRO A 166 1.68 -28.99 -3.13
N ARG A 167 2.00 -28.83 -4.42
CA ARG A 167 2.87 -27.76 -4.91
C ARG A 167 2.15 -26.39 -4.86
N LYS A 168 0.90 -26.32 -5.32
CA LYS A 168 0.10 -25.09 -5.24
C LYS A 168 -0.14 -24.71 -3.78
N ARG A 169 -0.52 -25.71 -2.96
CA ARG A 169 -0.79 -25.49 -1.54
C ARG A 169 0.44 -24.89 -0.82
N ARG A 170 1.61 -25.52 -0.93
CA ARG A 170 2.86 -25.02 -0.34
C ARG A 170 3.24 -23.60 -0.80
N TYR A 171 2.96 -23.28 -2.06
CA TYR A 171 3.25 -21.94 -2.58
C TYR A 171 2.46 -20.86 -1.81
N TYR A 172 1.15 -21.08 -1.61
CA TYR A 172 0.31 -20.11 -0.90
C TYR A 172 0.45 -20.20 0.63
N GLU A 173 0.71 -21.38 1.18
CA GLU A 173 1.00 -21.57 2.62
C GLU A 173 2.21 -20.76 3.07
N ARG A 174 3.20 -20.58 2.22
CA ARG A 174 4.34 -19.68 2.50
C ARG A 174 3.88 -18.26 2.88
N PHE A 175 2.83 -17.78 2.26
CA PHE A 175 2.33 -16.43 2.41
C PHE A 175 1.22 -16.31 3.45
N PHE A 176 0.27 -17.22 3.41
CA PHE A 176 -0.95 -17.15 4.22
C PHE A 176 -0.89 -18.00 5.49
N GLY A 177 0.10 -18.88 5.61
CA GLY A 177 0.08 -19.94 6.61
C GLY A 177 -0.90 -21.06 6.22
N ASP A 178 -1.55 -21.66 7.20
CA ASP A 178 -2.53 -22.72 6.94
C ASP A 178 -3.70 -22.21 6.09
N LEU A 179 -3.80 -22.68 4.84
CA LEU A 179 -4.83 -22.23 3.89
C LEU A 179 -6.24 -22.60 4.32
N ASP A 180 -6.44 -23.65 5.12
CA ASP A 180 -7.75 -24.04 5.62
C ASP A 180 -8.31 -23.02 6.63
N THR A 181 -7.45 -22.13 7.13
CA THR A 181 -7.79 -21.06 8.08
C THR A 181 -7.83 -19.65 7.45
N VAL A 182 -7.72 -19.51 6.14
CA VAL A 182 -7.67 -18.19 5.48
C VAL A 182 -9.07 -17.62 5.29
N LEU A 183 -9.98 -18.42 4.77
CA LEU A 183 -11.32 -17.97 4.40
C LEU A 183 -12.18 -17.67 5.64
N GLY A 184 -12.89 -16.55 5.60
CA GLY A 184 -13.74 -16.10 6.69
C GLY A 184 -13.00 -15.52 7.90
N THR A 185 -11.66 -15.38 7.82
CA THR A 185 -10.81 -14.90 8.91
C THR A 185 -10.33 -13.46 8.68
N ASP A 186 -9.40 -13.02 9.50
CA ASP A 186 -8.71 -11.72 9.39
C ASP A 186 -7.75 -11.62 8.19
N LYS A 187 -7.55 -12.71 7.46
CA LYS A 187 -6.79 -12.74 6.20
C LYS A 187 -7.69 -12.68 4.95
N ASP A 188 -9.01 -12.71 5.10
CA ASP A 188 -9.98 -12.69 4.01
C ASP A 188 -10.62 -11.28 3.88
N TYR A 189 -10.17 -10.50 2.88
CA TYR A 189 -10.72 -9.16 2.65
C TYR A 189 -12.22 -9.15 2.37
N VAL A 190 -12.77 -10.25 1.83
CA VAL A 190 -14.21 -10.39 1.58
C VAL A 190 -14.97 -10.46 2.92
N ALA A 191 -14.51 -11.32 3.82
CA ALA A 191 -15.10 -11.45 5.15
C ALA A 191 -14.97 -10.14 5.95
N LEU A 192 -13.82 -9.48 5.86
CA LEU A 192 -13.61 -8.18 6.49
C LEU A 192 -14.58 -7.12 5.94
N ALA A 193 -14.71 -7.00 4.61
CA ALA A 193 -15.63 -6.04 4.00
C ALA A 193 -17.10 -6.30 4.42
N GLN A 194 -17.50 -7.56 4.49
CA GLN A 194 -18.83 -7.96 4.96
C GLN A 194 -19.09 -7.56 6.41
N ARG A 195 -18.09 -7.66 7.30
CA ARG A 195 -18.21 -7.18 8.70
C ARG A 195 -18.55 -5.69 8.77
N PHE A 196 -17.97 -4.86 7.91
CA PHE A 196 -18.30 -3.43 7.81
C PHE A 196 -19.69 -3.16 7.21
N ARG A 197 -20.15 -4.01 6.31
CA ARG A 197 -21.53 -3.94 5.81
C ARG A 197 -22.53 -4.26 6.91
N ASP A 198 -22.25 -5.29 7.70
CA ASP A 198 -23.16 -5.83 8.70
C ASP A 198 -23.10 -5.04 10.04
N ASN A 199 -22.02 -4.28 10.27
CA ASN A 199 -21.87 -3.42 11.44
C ASN A 199 -21.63 -1.95 11.00
N GLN A 200 -22.67 -1.14 11.04
CA GLN A 200 -22.66 0.26 10.65
C GLN A 200 -21.97 1.21 11.65
N GLU A 201 -21.65 0.71 12.86
CA GLU A 201 -20.88 1.49 13.85
C GLU A 201 -19.39 1.53 13.53
N LEU A 202 -18.90 0.62 12.69
CA LEU A 202 -17.51 0.63 12.25
C LEU A 202 -17.26 1.78 11.29
N GLU A 203 -16.29 2.60 11.63
CA GLU A 203 -15.88 3.74 10.81
C GLU A 203 -15.10 3.26 9.59
N LYS A 204 -15.72 3.35 8.41
CA LYS A 204 -15.14 2.87 7.16
C LYS A 204 -13.97 3.76 6.71
N PRO A 205 -12.81 3.20 6.34
CA PRO A 205 -11.82 3.94 5.61
C PRO A 205 -12.29 4.22 4.18
N ARG A 206 -11.81 5.30 3.57
CA ARG A 206 -11.99 5.54 2.14
C ARG A 206 -10.89 4.86 1.34
N PHE A 207 -11.21 4.48 0.11
CA PHE A 207 -10.31 3.73 -0.76
C PHE A 207 -9.96 4.48 -2.04
N TYR A 208 -8.69 4.41 -2.42
CA TYR A 208 -8.23 4.69 -3.76
C TYR A 208 -7.65 3.43 -4.36
N ALA A 209 -8.07 3.07 -5.57
CA ALA A 209 -7.53 1.93 -6.28
C ALA A 209 -7.23 2.29 -7.74
N ALA A 210 -6.15 1.73 -8.30
CA ALA A 210 -5.85 1.83 -9.72
C ALA A 210 -5.22 0.53 -10.23
N CYS A 211 -5.63 0.09 -11.43
CA CYS A 211 -5.08 -1.07 -12.11
C CYS A 211 -5.20 -0.88 -13.61
N GLY A 212 -4.12 -1.04 -14.37
CA GLY A 212 -4.16 -0.91 -15.81
C GLY A 212 -4.90 -2.08 -16.47
N GLU A 213 -5.57 -1.85 -17.61
CA GLU A 213 -6.32 -2.89 -18.32
C GLU A 213 -5.42 -4.04 -18.80
N ALA A 214 -4.15 -3.74 -19.11
CA ALA A 214 -3.17 -4.76 -19.50
C ALA A 214 -2.54 -5.53 -18.32
N ASP A 215 -2.87 -5.18 -17.08
CA ASP A 215 -2.43 -5.91 -15.89
C ASP A 215 -3.23 -7.22 -15.76
N ASN A 216 -2.53 -8.33 -15.54
CA ASN A 216 -3.14 -9.64 -15.35
C ASN A 216 -3.99 -9.74 -14.06
N LEU A 217 -3.95 -8.73 -13.21
CA LEU A 217 -4.78 -8.60 -12.00
C LEU A 217 -5.97 -7.64 -12.21
N CYS A 218 -6.19 -7.11 -13.42
CA CYS A 218 -7.24 -6.14 -13.68
C CYS A 218 -8.61 -6.67 -13.26
N GLN A 219 -8.96 -7.89 -13.66
CA GLN A 219 -10.26 -8.47 -13.33
C GLN A 219 -10.46 -8.63 -11.81
N THR A 220 -9.45 -9.09 -11.06
CA THR A 220 -9.55 -9.21 -9.61
C THR A 220 -9.67 -7.85 -8.91
N ASN A 221 -9.12 -6.78 -9.50
CA ASN A 221 -9.31 -5.42 -9.00
C ASN A 221 -10.72 -4.89 -9.28
N ARG A 222 -11.31 -5.20 -10.45
CA ARG A 222 -12.73 -4.89 -10.74
C ARG A 222 -13.67 -5.54 -9.72
N ASP A 223 -13.43 -6.84 -9.44
CA ASP A 223 -14.25 -7.62 -8.51
C ASP A 223 -14.11 -7.09 -7.07
N PHE A 224 -12.89 -6.73 -6.66
CA PHE A 224 -12.62 -6.05 -5.40
C PHE A 224 -13.40 -4.73 -5.28
N VAL A 225 -13.29 -3.86 -6.27
CA VAL A 225 -13.99 -2.55 -6.28
C VAL A 225 -15.49 -2.72 -6.20
N LYS A 226 -16.04 -3.65 -6.99
CA LYS A 226 -17.48 -3.94 -6.95
C LYS A 226 -17.91 -4.39 -5.55
N LEU A 227 -17.23 -5.37 -4.96
CA LEU A 227 -17.52 -5.87 -3.61
C LEU A 227 -17.49 -4.75 -2.56
N PHE A 228 -16.46 -3.90 -2.60
CA PHE A 228 -16.29 -2.85 -1.60
C PHE A 228 -17.37 -1.77 -1.73
N ARG A 229 -17.75 -1.39 -2.94
CA ARG A 229 -18.89 -0.49 -3.18
C ARG A 229 -20.20 -1.12 -2.71
N ASP A 230 -20.44 -2.39 -2.98
CA ASP A 230 -21.61 -3.14 -2.53
C ASP A 230 -21.66 -3.24 -0.97
N CYS A 231 -20.52 -3.23 -0.30
CA CYS A 231 -20.41 -3.14 1.17
C CYS A 231 -20.48 -1.70 1.71
N GLY A 232 -20.70 -0.70 0.85
CA GLY A 232 -20.90 0.71 1.22
C GLY A 232 -19.61 1.44 1.58
N PHE A 233 -18.46 1.04 1.03
CA PHE A 233 -17.23 1.82 1.11
C PHE A 233 -17.19 2.91 0.03
N ASP A 234 -16.56 4.05 0.34
CA ASP A 234 -16.18 5.06 -0.65
C ASP A 234 -14.92 4.58 -1.39
N VAL A 235 -15.08 4.27 -2.69
CA VAL A 235 -14.00 3.74 -3.54
C VAL A 235 -13.85 4.59 -4.78
N THR A 236 -12.77 5.35 -4.86
CA THR A 236 -12.26 5.97 -6.08
C THR A 236 -11.47 4.91 -6.85
N TYR A 237 -11.85 4.62 -8.10
CA TYR A 237 -11.19 3.60 -8.92
C TYR A 237 -10.84 4.14 -10.30
N HIS A 238 -9.62 3.88 -10.72
CA HIS A 238 -9.10 4.21 -12.04
C HIS A 238 -8.59 2.95 -12.75
N GLU A 239 -9.00 2.81 -14.00
CA GLU A 239 -8.63 1.71 -14.87
C GLU A 239 -8.29 2.26 -16.26
N PRO A 240 -7.06 2.76 -16.45
CA PRO A 240 -6.64 3.21 -17.77
C PRO A 240 -6.48 2.03 -18.72
N ASP A 241 -6.73 2.29 -20.00
CA ASP A 241 -6.59 1.35 -21.12
C ASP A 241 -5.15 0.91 -21.39
N ILE A 242 -4.19 1.60 -20.79
CA ILE A 242 -2.75 1.29 -20.81
C ILE A 242 -2.22 1.04 -19.41
N GLY A 243 -1.12 0.30 -19.32
CA GLY A 243 -0.46 -0.03 -18.05
C GLY A 243 -0.61 -1.50 -17.69
N ALA A 244 0.51 -2.10 -17.36
CA ALA A 244 0.63 -3.49 -16.92
C ALA A 244 1.08 -3.55 -15.46
N HIS A 245 1.42 -4.75 -14.98
CA HIS A 245 1.95 -4.97 -13.63
C HIS A 245 3.42 -4.52 -13.54
N GLU A 246 3.67 -3.20 -13.55
CA GLU A 246 5.01 -2.64 -13.73
C GLU A 246 5.22 -1.30 -13.04
N TRP A 247 6.50 -1.00 -12.74
CA TRP A 247 6.88 0.23 -12.06
C TRP A 247 6.51 1.54 -12.78
N PRO A 248 6.58 1.66 -14.12
CA PRO A 248 6.10 2.87 -14.80
C PRO A 248 4.64 3.18 -14.49
N PHE A 249 3.79 2.16 -14.42
CA PHE A 249 2.40 2.32 -14.02
C PHE A 249 2.29 2.81 -12.57
N TRP A 250 2.96 2.15 -11.65
CA TRP A 250 2.89 2.51 -10.22
C TRP A 250 3.50 3.87 -9.93
N ASN A 251 4.57 4.26 -10.64
CA ASN A 251 5.16 5.60 -10.51
C ASN A 251 4.14 6.70 -10.86
N ALA A 252 3.41 6.53 -11.94
CA ALA A 252 2.41 7.51 -12.33
C ALA A 252 1.20 7.53 -11.39
N TRP A 253 0.72 6.36 -10.97
CA TRP A 253 -0.50 6.27 -10.15
C TRP A 253 -0.28 6.53 -8.66
N ILE A 254 0.95 6.42 -8.14
CA ILE A 254 1.23 6.85 -6.78
C ILE A 254 1.10 8.36 -6.62
N ASP A 255 1.47 9.14 -7.62
CA ASP A 255 1.30 10.60 -7.61
C ASP A 255 -0.18 10.98 -7.54
N CYS A 256 -1.02 10.36 -8.39
CA CYS A 256 -2.47 10.51 -8.37
C CYS A 256 -3.09 10.14 -7.02
N ALA A 257 -2.66 9.03 -6.46
CA ALA A 257 -3.17 8.52 -5.20
C ALA A 257 -2.80 9.41 -4.02
N LEU A 258 -1.58 9.94 -4.01
CA LEU A 258 -1.14 10.86 -2.98
C LEU A 258 -1.80 12.23 -3.12
N ASP A 259 -2.13 12.67 -4.33
CA ASP A 259 -2.94 13.87 -4.56
C ASP A 259 -4.38 13.70 -4.05
N TRP A 260 -5.02 12.56 -4.34
CA TRP A 260 -6.32 12.22 -3.77
C TRP A 260 -6.31 12.19 -2.24
N TYR A 261 -5.24 11.64 -1.64
CA TYR A 261 -5.12 11.54 -0.18
C TYR A 261 -4.87 12.89 0.49
N ALA A 262 -3.95 13.68 -0.03
CA ALA A 262 -3.50 14.95 0.53
C ALA A 262 -3.23 15.94 -0.61
N PRO A 263 -4.26 16.60 -1.14
CA PRO A 263 -4.09 17.59 -2.22
C PRO A 263 -3.06 18.64 -1.81
N GLY A 264 -2.02 18.80 -2.64
CA GLY A 264 -0.97 19.80 -2.46
C GLY A 264 -1.31 21.13 -3.12
N GLU A 265 -0.41 22.11 -3.02
CA GLU A 265 -0.47 23.32 -3.86
C GLU A 265 -0.25 22.90 -5.31
N MET A 266 -1.22 23.20 -6.15
CA MET A 266 -1.41 22.79 -7.56
C MET A 266 -0.15 22.34 -8.30
N HIS A 267 -0.01 21.02 -8.48
CA HIS A 267 0.57 20.48 -9.71
C HIS A 267 -0.59 20.17 -10.67
N PRO A 268 -0.39 20.27 -12.02
CA PRO A 268 -1.43 19.92 -12.97
C PRO A 268 -1.97 18.54 -12.63
N SER A 269 -3.30 18.43 -12.60
CA SER A 269 -3.96 17.19 -12.20
C SER A 269 -3.44 16.04 -13.06
N SER A 270 -3.19 14.92 -12.46
CA SER A 270 -2.76 13.68 -13.12
C SER A 270 -3.74 13.15 -14.19
N ALA A 271 -4.93 13.77 -14.32
CA ALA A 271 -5.81 13.58 -15.46
C ALA A 271 -5.18 14.04 -16.79
N ASP A 272 -4.15 14.90 -16.73
CA ASP A 272 -3.44 15.44 -17.90
C ASP A 272 -2.08 14.74 -18.14
N VAL A 273 -1.74 13.67 -17.41
CA VAL A 273 -0.52 12.91 -17.67
C VAL A 273 -0.69 12.14 -18.99
N ASP A 274 -0.02 12.61 -20.02
CA ASP A 274 0.06 11.89 -21.28
C ASP A 274 0.88 10.61 -21.13
N TYR A 275 0.20 9.52 -20.82
CA TYR A 275 0.80 8.18 -20.70
C TYR A 275 1.44 7.69 -22.00
N THR A 276 1.05 8.24 -23.16
CA THR A 276 1.61 7.86 -24.47
C THR A 276 3.08 8.28 -24.57
N ALA A 277 3.47 9.37 -23.92
CA ALA A 277 4.85 9.82 -23.88
C ALA A 277 5.77 8.88 -23.06
N LEU A 278 5.25 8.21 -22.01
CA LEU A 278 6.01 7.26 -21.19
C LEU A 278 6.22 5.91 -21.88
N THR A 279 5.31 5.50 -22.78
CA THR A 279 5.42 4.24 -23.53
C THR A 279 6.36 4.35 -24.73
N SER A 280 6.67 5.55 -25.23
CA SER A 280 7.61 5.77 -26.35
C SER A 280 9.08 5.50 -26.00
N LEU A 281 9.41 5.28 -24.72
CA LEU A 281 10.75 4.95 -24.23
C LEU A 281 11.05 3.44 -24.19
N ARG A 282 10.18 2.57 -24.73
CA ARG A 282 10.50 1.14 -24.83
C ARG A 282 11.66 0.93 -25.82
N PRO A 283 12.75 0.23 -25.44
CA PRO A 283 13.71 -0.22 -26.41
C PRO A 283 12.97 -1.13 -27.42
N GLN A 284 13.11 -0.85 -28.71
CA GLN A 284 12.64 -1.77 -29.74
C GLN A 284 13.32 -3.11 -29.49
N GLN A 285 12.54 -4.13 -29.13
CA GLN A 285 13.04 -5.51 -29.12
C GLN A 285 13.48 -5.84 -30.54
N GLN A 286 14.78 -5.96 -30.72
CA GLN A 286 15.35 -6.49 -31.93
C GLN A 286 14.79 -7.88 -32.16
N GLN A 287 13.96 -8.01 -33.19
CA GLN A 287 13.63 -9.30 -33.78
C GLN A 287 14.91 -9.86 -34.38
N GLY A 288 15.42 -10.95 -33.80
CA GLY A 288 16.52 -11.77 -34.26
C GLY A 288 16.27 -13.23 -33.88
#